data_be3d8df581a0f4395f9b0e36aec86a72
#
_entry.id   be3d8df581a0f4395f9b0e36aec86a72
#
_cell.length_a   1.000
_cell.length_b   1.000
_cell.length_c   1.000
_cell.angle_alpha   90.00
_cell.angle_beta   90.00
_cell.angle_gamma   90.00
#
_symmetry.space_group_name_H-M   'P 1'
#
loop_
_entity.id
_entity.type
_entity.pdbx_description
1 polymer ?
#
loop_
_entity_poly.entity_id
_entity_poly.type
_entity_poly.pdbx_seq_one_letter_code
_entity_poly.pdbx_strand_id
1 'polypeptide(L)'
;MSSGSDGLSTIFGAELRKLRARERFVLDGQRPSGLVSESIIQSWERCLSRGRSTHECVVPTLLPKHALKHSLRRSQKIFDAAEPELRNLDAALTHTGCVMALLDPSGVVIHAGSEHPASGELVRQWCRVGVDLSEEAMGTSAPGIVMQSGGAAQVDCAEHYFAGHASIRCAAAPILDWHGGLAGILNIAVESRAFGFDAKEIVMTYAASIENRLLRMQPAGYRLIEFHLATDMIGSGFAGLAGVRQDGRVVWINGVGARLLGVSRAPNCDVETIFGIAFDVLRMSDETVLHRLPNGLTVCMSISGSPAHGPAQMHSAVSRDDRLADQHNRLILETLAANDGNIARAARRLGVSRGTIYRAMGTSGSR
;
A
#
# COMPACT_ATOMS: atom_id res chain seq x y z
N MET A 1 -18.77 -32.89 12.29
CA MET A 1 -19.57 -31.74 11.82
C MET A 1 -20.13 -30.95 13.00
N SER A 2 -19.31 -30.30 13.83
CA SER A 2 -19.83 -29.50 14.97
C SER A 2 -18.95 -28.24 15.31
N SER A 3 -18.16 -27.74 14.40
CA SER A 3 -17.27 -26.57 14.65
C SER A 3 -17.81 -25.23 14.09
N GLY A 4 -18.99 -25.22 13.46
CA GLY A 4 -19.53 -23.99 12.85
C GLY A 4 -20.44 -23.17 13.77
N SER A 5 -21.04 -23.75 14.81
CA SER A 5 -22.00 -23.04 15.69
C SER A 5 -21.31 -22.23 16.79
N ASP A 6 -20.16 -22.66 17.28
CA ASP A 6 -19.45 -21.98 18.37
C ASP A 6 -18.79 -20.66 17.89
N GLY A 7 -18.32 -20.60 16.65
CA GLY A 7 -17.73 -19.40 16.07
C GLY A 7 -18.73 -18.26 15.89
N LEU A 8 -19.94 -18.57 15.40
CA LEU A 8 -21.01 -17.59 15.21
C LEU A 8 -21.51 -17.01 16.54
N SER A 9 -21.70 -17.85 17.55
CA SER A 9 -22.11 -17.42 18.89
C SER A 9 -21.09 -16.48 19.55
N THR A 10 -19.81 -16.74 19.36
CA THR A 10 -18.71 -15.91 19.90
C THR A 10 -18.64 -14.56 19.21
N ILE A 11 -18.83 -14.52 17.88
CA ILE A 11 -18.83 -13.27 17.08
C ILE A 11 -20.02 -12.40 17.47
N PHE A 12 -21.23 -12.94 17.56
CA PHE A 12 -22.42 -12.20 18.00
C PHE A 12 -22.25 -11.64 19.43
N GLY A 13 -21.62 -12.40 20.32
CA GLY A 13 -21.33 -11.95 21.68
C GLY A 13 -20.33 -10.80 21.74
N ALA A 14 -19.34 -10.77 20.85
CA ALA A 14 -18.36 -9.69 20.75
C ALA A 14 -19.00 -8.39 20.24
N GLU A 15 -19.77 -8.47 19.15
CA GLU A 15 -20.46 -7.32 18.58
C GLU A 15 -21.50 -6.71 19.56
N LEU A 16 -22.25 -7.54 20.26
CA LEU A 16 -23.18 -7.06 21.28
C LEU A 16 -22.46 -6.34 22.45
N ARG A 17 -21.27 -6.82 22.84
CA ARG A 17 -20.46 -6.15 23.86
C ARG A 17 -19.98 -4.78 23.37
N LYS A 18 -19.52 -4.67 22.12
CA LYS A 18 -19.12 -3.40 21.52
C LYS A 18 -20.29 -2.41 21.42
N LEU A 19 -21.47 -2.89 21.02
CA LEU A 19 -22.68 -2.07 20.98
C LEU A 19 -23.03 -1.49 22.35
N ARG A 20 -23.09 -2.34 23.38
CA ARG A 20 -23.34 -1.91 24.76
C ARG A 20 -22.24 -0.95 25.28
N ALA A 21 -21.01 -1.19 24.91
CA ALA A 21 -19.88 -0.33 25.27
C ALA A 21 -20.05 1.09 24.67
N ARG A 22 -20.45 1.17 23.39
CA ARG A 22 -20.76 2.45 22.73
C ARG A 22 -21.94 3.16 23.40
N GLU A 23 -23.03 2.44 23.70
CA GLU A 23 -24.20 3.01 24.38
C GLU A 23 -23.82 3.59 25.76
N ARG A 24 -23.09 2.86 26.58
CA ARG A 24 -22.62 3.34 27.88
C ARG A 24 -21.67 4.52 27.77
N PHE A 25 -20.81 4.50 26.77
CA PHE A 25 -19.92 5.63 26.52
C PHE A 25 -20.70 6.90 26.20
N VAL A 26 -21.72 6.82 25.33
CA VAL A 26 -22.52 7.98 24.92
C VAL A 26 -23.46 8.47 26.02
N LEU A 27 -24.10 7.54 26.77
CA LEU A 27 -25.07 7.90 27.80
C LEU A 27 -24.43 8.26 29.13
N ASP A 28 -23.42 7.50 29.56
CA ASP A 28 -22.85 7.58 30.91
C ASP A 28 -21.41 8.10 30.92
N GLY A 29 -20.79 8.37 29.76
CA GLY A 29 -19.39 8.77 29.64
C GLY A 29 -18.40 7.66 30.02
N GLN A 30 -18.84 6.40 30.14
CA GLN A 30 -18.00 5.28 30.55
C GLN A 30 -17.07 4.84 29.40
N ARG A 31 -15.77 5.01 29.56
CA ARG A 31 -14.78 4.55 28.56
C ARG A 31 -14.72 3.02 28.54
N PRO A 32 -14.91 2.38 27.37
CA PRO A 32 -14.90 0.95 27.22
C PRO A 32 -13.47 0.38 27.12
N SER A 33 -12.77 0.26 28.25
CA SER A 33 -11.41 -0.27 28.28
C SER A 33 -11.30 -1.69 27.73
N GLY A 34 -10.41 -1.91 26.77
CA GLY A 34 -10.07 -3.23 26.22
C GLY A 34 -11.11 -3.85 25.27
N LEU A 35 -12.22 -3.16 24.96
CA LEU A 35 -13.25 -3.63 24.03
C LEU A 35 -13.12 -3.03 22.64
N VAL A 36 -12.66 -1.80 22.53
CA VAL A 36 -12.41 -1.06 21.30
C VAL A 36 -11.07 -0.34 21.38
N SER A 37 -10.47 -0.04 20.23
CA SER A 37 -9.18 0.65 20.19
C SER A 37 -9.32 2.10 20.69
N GLU A 38 -8.23 2.64 21.21
CA GLU A 38 -8.18 4.02 21.69
C GLU A 38 -8.53 5.03 20.58
N SER A 39 -8.12 4.78 19.34
CA SER A 39 -8.45 5.64 18.21
C SER A 39 -9.94 5.72 17.91
N ILE A 40 -10.69 4.63 18.14
CA ILE A 40 -12.15 4.60 18.04
C ILE A 40 -12.79 5.41 19.15
N ILE A 41 -12.32 5.24 20.40
CA ILE A 41 -12.83 5.99 21.55
C ILE A 41 -12.62 7.50 21.33
N GLN A 42 -11.43 7.91 20.90
CA GLN A 42 -11.13 9.31 20.57
C GLN A 42 -12.01 9.84 19.43
N SER A 43 -12.33 9.02 18.44
CA SER A 43 -13.27 9.38 17.38
C SER A 43 -14.69 9.58 17.92
N TRP A 44 -15.15 8.71 18.82
CA TRP A 44 -16.45 8.88 19.49
C TRP A 44 -16.49 10.16 20.33
N GLU A 45 -15.41 10.49 21.05
CA GLU A 45 -15.28 11.74 21.82
C GLU A 45 -15.42 12.97 20.91
N ARG A 46 -14.75 12.96 19.75
CA ARG A 46 -14.85 14.05 18.77
C ARG A 46 -16.26 14.18 18.18
N CYS A 47 -16.93 13.06 17.87
CA CYS A 47 -18.31 13.08 17.39
C CYS A 47 -19.26 13.65 18.47
N LEU A 48 -19.11 13.19 19.70
CA LEU A 48 -19.91 13.65 20.83
C LEU A 48 -19.69 15.14 21.14
N SER A 49 -18.44 15.61 21.13
CA SER A 49 -18.10 17.02 21.36
C SER A 49 -18.63 17.98 20.29
N ARG A 50 -18.87 17.47 19.07
CA ARG A 50 -19.56 18.19 17.98
C ARG A 50 -21.08 18.17 18.12
N GLY A 51 -21.63 17.59 19.19
CA GLY A 51 -23.07 17.51 19.43
C GLY A 51 -23.81 16.52 18.53
N ARG A 52 -23.10 15.57 17.89
CA ARG A 52 -23.73 14.58 17.03
C ARG A 52 -24.47 13.51 17.86
N SER A 53 -25.63 13.07 17.39
CA SER A 53 -26.37 11.97 18.00
C SER A 53 -26.06 10.65 17.30
N THR A 54 -25.89 9.57 18.05
CA THR A 54 -25.70 8.22 17.49
C THR A 54 -26.86 7.72 16.62
N HIS A 55 -28.06 8.30 16.80
CA HIS A 55 -29.26 7.97 16.02
C HIS A 55 -29.46 8.89 14.82
N GLU A 56 -28.54 9.81 14.56
CA GLU A 56 -28.59 10.67 13.39
C GLU A 56 -28.52 9.84 12.10
N CYS A 57 -29.45 10.11 11.19
CA CYS A 57 -29.47 9.48 9.86
C CYS A 57 -28.53 10.26 8.95
N VAL A 58 -27.32 9.73 8.76
CA VAL A 58 -26.30 10.33 7.90
C VAL A 58 -26.35 9.68 6.53
N VAL A 59 -26.55 10.50 5.52
CA VAL A 59 -26.51 10.07 4.11
C VAL A 59 -25.22 10.61 3.49
N PRO A 60 -24.46 9.75 2.76
CA PRO A 60 -23.26 10.19 2.06
C PRO A 60 -23.55 11.36 1.13
N THR A 61 -22.84 12.45 1.30
CA THR A 61 -23.02 13.67 0.51
C THR A 61 -21.95 13.75 -0.58
N LEU A 62 -22.38 13.98 -1.82
CA LEU A 62 -21.48 14.21 -2.95
C LEU A 62 -20.99 15.66 -2.95
N LEU A 63 -19.71 15.85 -3.19
CA LEU A 63 -19.15 17.17 -3.40
C LEU A 63 -19.80 17.86 -4.63
N PRO A 64 -19.93 19.19 -4.59
CA PRO A 64 -20.29 19.97 -5.78
C PRO A 64 -19.32 19.68 -6.95
N LYS A 65 -19.82 19.66 -8.18
CA LYS A 65 -19.05 19.29 -9.39
C LYS A 65 -17.72 20.06 -9.53
N HIS A 66 -17.70 21.35 -9.19
CA HIS A 66 -16.47 22.16 -9.25
C HIS A 66 -15.42 21.74 -8.19
N ALA A 67 -15.88 21.46 -6.96
CA ALA A 67 -15.00 20.99 -5.87
C ALA A 67 -14.43 19.59 -6.18
N LEU A 68 -15.27 18.68 -6.68
CA LEU A 68 -14.83 17.36 -7.12
C LEU A 68 -13.78 17.45 -8.24
N LYS A 69 -14.01 18.29 -9.26
CA LYS A 69 -13.04 18.50 -10.34
C LYS A 69 -11.69 19.03 -9.80
N HIS A 70 -11.72 19.90 -8.80
CA HIS A 70 -10.52 20.42 -8.17
C HIS A 70 -9.80 19.31 -7.37
N SER A 71 -10.52 18.52 -6.56
CA SER A 71 -9.97 17.37 -5.82
C SER A 71 -9.31 16.37 -6.77
N LEU A 72 -9.98 15.94 -7.84
CA LEU A 72 -9.45 15.01 -8.83
C LEU A 72 -8.16 15.53 -9.50
N ARG A 73 -8.10 16.81 -9.85
CA ARG A 73 -6.89 17.41 -10.44
C ARG A 73 -5.71 17.41 -9.47
N ARG A 74 -5.93 17.77 -8.21
CA ARG A 74 -4.89 17.74 -7.17
C ARG A 74 -4.38 16.33 -6.92
N SER A 75 -5.26 15.36 -7.02
CA SER A 75 -4.99 13.96 -6.70
C SER A 75 -4.50 13.15 -7.90
N GLN A 76 -4.28 13.78 -9.09
CA GLN A 76 -3.87 13.06 -10.30
C GLN A 76 -2.60 12.24 -10.09
N LYS A 77 -1.61 12.82 -9.40
CA LYS A 77 -0.31 12.19 -9.15
C LYS A 77 -0.41 10.92 -8.30
N ILE A 78 -1.22 10.95 -7.24
CA ILE A 78 -1.45 9.76 -6.43
C ILE A 78 -2.28 8.74 -7.17
N PHE A 79 -3.26 9.16 -7.98
CA PHE A 79 -4.04 8.25 -8.80
C PHE A 79 -3.16 7.53 -9.82
N ASP A 80 -2.28 8.23 -10.53
CA ASP A 80 -1.35 7.64 -11.49
C ASP A 80 -0.40 6.62 -10.83
N ALA A 81 0.06 6.93 -9.61
CA ALA A 81 0.87 6.00 -8.83
C ALA A 81 0.08 4.76 -8.35
N ALA A 82 -1.19 4.96 -8.01
CA ALA A 82 -2.04 3.93 -7.42
C ALA A 82 -2.68 2.99 -8.45
N GLU A 83 -2.92 3.46 -9.67
CA GLU A 83 -3.75 2.79 -10.68
C GLU A 83 -3.41 1.30 -10.90
N PRO A 84 -2.14 0.86 -11.03
CA PRO A 84 -1.85 -0.57 -11.19
C PRO A 84 -2.18 -1.40 -9.95
N GLU A 85 -1.94 -0.85 -8.76
CA GLU A 85 -2.23 -1.52 -7.50
C GLU A 85 -3.73 -1.60 -7.23
N LEU A 86 -4.48 -0.55 -7.62
CA LEU A 86 -5.94 -0.54 -7.50
C LEU A 86 -6.56 -1.61 -8.40
N ARG A 87 -6.06 -1.81 -9.63
CA ARG A 87 -6.53 -2.91 -10.50
C ARG A 87 -6.26 -4.28 -9.89
N ASN A 88 -5.08 -4.48 -9.33
CA ASN A 88 -4.71 -5.76 -8.69
C ASN A 88 -5.59 -6.02 -7.47
N LEU A 89 -5.81 -5.00 -6.62
CA LEU A 89 -6.68 -5.12 -5.46
C LEU A 89 -8.13 -5.37 -5.84
N ASP A 90 -8.66 -4.67 -6.84
CA ASP A 90 -10.01 -4.85 -7.33
C ASP A 90 -10.25 -6.29 -7.82
N ALA A 91 -9.31 -6.82 -8.61
CA ALA A 91 -9.34 -8.22 -9.06
C ALA A 91 -9.30 -9.20 -7.89
N ALA A 92 -8.48 -8.95 -6.86
CA ALA A 92 -8.40 -9.79 -5.67
C ALA A 92 -9.69 -9.77 -4.84
N LEU A 93 -10.44 -8.67 -4.85
CA LEU A 93 -11.67 -8.49 -4.08
C LEU A 93 -12.95 -8.99 -4.79
N THR A 94 -12.89 -9.38 -6.06
CA THR A 94 -14.04 -9.68 -6.94
C THR A 94 -15.12 -10.57 -6.30
N HIS A 95 -14.75 -11.57 -5.49
CA HIS A 95 -15.69 -12.53 -4.90
C HIS A 95 -15.93 -12.32 -3.40
N THR A 96 -15.41 -11.26 -2.82
CA THR A 96 -15.49 -11.02 -1.38
C THR A 96 -16.72 -10.20 -0.96
N GLY A 97 -17.33 -9.47 -1.90
CA GLY A 97 -18.36 -8.47 -1.63
C GLY A 97 -17.79 -7.15 -1.09
N CYS A 98 -16.47 -7.05 -0.97
CA CYS A 98 -15.79 -5.82 -0.60
C CYS A 98 -15.73 -4.85 -1.79
N VAL A 99 -15.74 -3.56 -1.49
CA VAL A 99 -15.47 -2.48 -2.45
C VAL A 99 -14.28 -1.68 -1.94
N MET A 100 -13.32 -1.42 -2.81
CA MET A 100 -12.20 -0.54 -2.47
C MET A 100 -12.47 0.88 -2.91
N ALA A 101 -11.85 1.84 -2.23
CA ALA A 101 -11.86 3.25 -2.61
C ALA A 101 -10.49 3.88 -2.33
N LEU A 102 -10.04 4.74 -3.24
CA LEU A 102 -8.93 5.67 -3.00
C LEU A 102 -9.51 7.04 -2.67
N LEU A 103 -9.05 7.63 -1.59
CA LEU A 103 -9.49 8.94 -1.13
C LEU A 103 -8.34 9.95 -1.20
N ASP A 104 -8.68 11.20 -1.40
CA ASP A 104 -7.75 12.31 -1.23
C ASP A 104 -7.47 12.59 0.27
N PRO A 105 -6.49 13.45 0.61
CA PRO A 105 -6.17 13.78 2.01
C PRO A 105 -7.31 14.39 2.82
N SER A 106 -8.35 14.92 2.15
CA SER A 106 -9.53 15.49 2.82
C SER A 106 -10.64 14.46 3.07
N GLY A 107 -10.46 13.21 2.65
CA GLY A 107 -11.43 12.14 2.84
C GLY A 107 -12.41 11.97 1.69
N VAL A 108 -12.21 12.68 0.58
CA VAL A 108 -13.07 12.57 -0.60
C VAL A 108 -12.67 11.40 -1.46
N VAL A 109 -13.62 10.55 -1.83
CA VAL A 109 -13.40 9.42 -2.75
C VAL A 109 -13.05 9.95 -4.14
N ILE A 110 -11.85 9.65 -4.62
CA ILE A 110 -11.35 10.03 -5.95
C ILE A 110 -11.35 8.88 -6.95
N HIS A 111 -11.39 7.65 -6.46
CA HIS A 111 -11.55 6.44 -7.27
C HIS A 111 -12.26 5.35 -6.45
N ALA A 112 -13.09 4.57 -7.11
CA ALA A 112 -13.80 3.43 -6.53
C ALA A 112 -13.55 2.18 -7.37
N GLY A 113 -13.45 1.04 -6.71
CA GLY A 113 -13.39 -0.27 -7.35
C GLY A 113 -14.71 -0.67 -8.00
N SER A 114 -14.69 -1.81 -8.65
CA SER A 114 -15.85 -2.38 -9.32
C SER A 114 -16.95 -2.73 -8.33
N GLU A 115 -18.18 -2.42 -8.69
CA GLU A 115 -19.35 -2.89 -7.96
C GLU A 115 -19.63 -4.35 -8.33
N HIS A 116 -19.78 -5.20 -7.32
CA HIS A 116 -20.15 -6.60 -7.49
C HIS A 116 -21.59 -6.84 -6.99
N PRO A 117 -22.32 -7.83 -7.52
CA PRO A 117 -23.68 -8.14 -7.05
C PRO A 117 -23.75 -8.45 -5.54
N ALA A 118 -22.63 -8.92 -4.97
CA ALA A 118 -22.51 -9.21 -3.53
C ALA A 118 -22.20 -7.99 -2.65
N SER A 119 -21.89 -6.83 -3.25
CA SER A 119 -21.63 -5.60 -2.50
C SER A 119 -22.96 -5.01 -2.01
N GLY A 120 -22.99 -4.64 -0.73
CA GLY A 120 -24.17 -4.04 -0.10
C GLY A 120 -24.45 -2.63 -0.61
N GLU A 121 -25.69 -2.18 -0.43
CA GLU A 121 -26.15 -0.87 -0.92
C GLU A 121 -25.42 0.30 -0.25
N LEU A 122 -25.23 0.25 1.07
CA LEU A 122 -24.54 1.31 1.81
C LEU A 122 -23.09 1.44 1.37
N VAL A 123 -22.38 0.32 1.19
CA VAL A 123 -20.97 0.33 0.74
C VAL A 123 -20.87 0.91 -0.68
N ARG A 124 -21.79 0.58 -1.58
CA ARG A 124 -21.84 1.19 -2.92
C ARG A 124 -22.05 2.70 -2.86
N GLN A 125 -22.93 3.18 -1.96
CA GLN A 125 -23.14 4.62 -1.76
C GLN A 125 -21.91 5.31 -1.17
N TRP A 126 -21.24 4.67 -0.23
CA TRP A 126 -20.03 5.23 0.43
C TRP A 126 -18.83 5.29 -0.52
N CYS A 127 -18.62 4.26 -1.32
CA CYS A 127 -17.47 4.18 -2.21
C CYS A 127 -17.67 4.91 -3.55
N ARG A 128 -18.69 5.78 -3.70
CA ARG A 128 -18.88 6.57 -4.93
C ARG A 128 -17.88 7.72 -4.99
N VAL A 129 -17.34 7.95 -6.20
CA VAL A 129 -16.47 9.10 -6.46
C VAL A 129 -17.18 10.41 -6.12
N GLY A 130 -16.53 11.23 -5.33
CA GLY A 130 -17.03 12.50 -4.82
C GLY A 130 -17.72 12.45 -3.46
N VAL A 131 -17.89 11.27 -2.86
CA VAL A 131 -18.38 11.14 -1.48
C VAL A 131 -17.30 11.55 -0.50
N ASP A 132 -17.68 12.33 0.51
CA ASP A 132 -16.84 12.70 1.65
C ASP A 132 -16.98 11.66 2.76
N LEU A 133 -15.90 10.93 3.06
CA LEU A 133 -15.79 9.93 4.13
C LEU A 133 -15.01 10.45 5.34
N SER A 134 -14.82 11.76 5.46
CA SER A 134 -14.20 12.36 6.65
C SER A 134 -15.02 12.06 7.91
N GLU A 135 -14.37 12.15 9.06
CA GLU A 135 -15.05 11.99 10.35
C GLU A 135 -16.13 13.04 10.58
N GLU A 136 -15.96 14.23 10.02
CA GLU A 136 -16.96 15.30 10.12
C GLU A 136 -18.25 14.94 9.38
N ALA A 137 -18.13 14.34 8.19
CA ALA A 137 -19.27 13.94 7.37
C ALA A 137 -19.89 12.63 7.87
N MET A 138 -19.09 11.60 8.12
CA MET A 138 -19.56 10.23 8.31
C MET A 138 -19.40 9.70 9.74
N GLY A 139 -18.90 10.53 10.68
CA GLY A 139 -18.57 10.08 12.03
C GLY A 139 -17.40 9.09 12.04
N THR A 140 -17.36 8.21 13.02
CA THR A 140 -16.28 7.23 13.15
C THR A 140 -16.29 6.27 11.98
N SER A 141 -15.21 6.30 11.19
CA SER A 141 -14.94 5.43 10.05
C SER A 141 -13.43 5.16 9.96
N ALA A 142 -13.01 4.10 9.27
CA ALA A 142 -11.58 3.83 9.13
C ALA A 142 -10.84 4.97 8.39
N PRO A 143 -11.34 5.53 7.27
CA PRO A 143 -10.73 6.73 6.67
C PRO A 143 -10.64 7.92 7.62
N GLY A 144 -11.71 8.22 8.38
CA GLY A 144 -11.73 9.31 9.35
C GLY A 144 -10.67 9.14 10.44
N ILE A 145 -10.47 7.92 10.96
CA ILE A 145 -9.42 7.63 11.93
C ILE A 145 -8.03 7.79 11.30
N VAL A 146 -7.81 7.30 10.08
CA VAL A 146 -6.53 7.48 9.35
C VAL A 146 -6.17 8.94 9.21
N MET A 147 -7.13 9.80 8.86
CA MET A 147 -6.93 11.26 8.74
C MET A 147 -6.47 11.90 10.05
N GLN A 148 -6.99 11.42 11.18
CA GLN A 148 -6.69 12.00 12.51
C GLN A 148 -5.41 11.43 13.13
N SER A 149 -5.17 10.12 12.95
CA SER A 149 -4.07 9.43 13.63
C SER A 149 -2.81 9.26 12.77
N GLY A 150 -2.95 9.36 11.44
CA GLY A 150 -1.87 9.01 10.49
C GLY A 150 -1.55 7.51 10.42
N GLY A 151 -2.24 6.67 11.18
CA GLY A 151 -2.05 5.22 11.23
C GLY A 151 -3.18 4.44 10.54
N ALA A 152 -2.89 3.20 10.12
CA ALA A 152 -3.91 2.32 9.56
C ALA A 152 -4.97 1.94 10.62
N ALA A 153 -6.22 1.90 10.20
CA ALA A 153 -7.35 1.63 11.07
C ALA A 153 -8.30 0.60 10.47
N GLN A 154 -9.01 -0.11 11.35
CA GLN A 154 -10.18 -0.91 11.02
C GLN A 154 -11.31 -0.50 11.96
N VAL A 155 -12.51 -0.40 11.42
CA VAL A 155 -13.74 -0.06 12.16
C VAL A 155 -14.82 -1.08 11.79
N ASP A 156 -15.32 -1.78 12.78
CA ASP A 156 -16.26 -2.87 12.58
C ASP A 156 -17.63 -2.56 13.22
N CYS A 157 -18.68 -2.62 12.44
CA CYS A 157 -20.07 -2.66 12.92
C CYS A 157 -20.38 -1.60 14.00
N ALA A 158 -20.58 -2.07 15.24
CA ALA A 158 -20.92 -1.21 16.39
C ALA A 158 -19.81 -0.23 16.81
N GLU A 159 -18.62 -0.31 16.22
CA GLU A 159 -17.55 0.68 16.43
C GLU A 159 -17.79 1.98 15.65
N HIS A 160 -18.62 1.96 14.60
CA HIS A 160 -19.08 3.18 13.96
C HIS A 160 -19.90 4.02 14.93
N TYR A 161 -19.76 5.33 14.91
CA TYR A 161 -20.50 6.22 15.81
C TYR A 161 -22.01 6.19 15.57
N PHE A 162 -22.42 6.27 14.30
CA PHE A 162 -23.83 6.25 13.92
C PHE A 162 -24.41 4.85 13.87
N ALA A 163 -25.58 4.66 14.47
CA ALA A 163 -26.26 3.37 14.49
C ALA A 163 -26.62 2.86 13.08
N GLY A 164 -26.93 3.76 12.14
CA GLY A 164 -27.21 3.43 10.74
C GLY A 164 -26.01 2.82 9.99
N HIS A 165 -24.81 2.94 10.52
CA HIS A 165 -23.57 2.40 9.92
C HIS A 165 -23.13 1.06 10.52
N ALA A 166 -23.92 0.51 11.45
CA ALA A 166 -23.57 -0.71 12.20
C ALA A 166 -23.51 -1.99 11.35
N SER A 167 -23.94 -1.96 10.09
CA SER A 167 -23.79 -3.08 9.14
C SER A 167 -22.46 -3.04 8.38
N ILE A 168 -21.71 -1.95 8.46
CA ILE A 168 -20.47 -1.73 7.70
C ILE A 168 -19.25 -2.14 8.49
N ARG A 169 -18.28 -2.74 7.80
CA ARG A 169 -16.91 -2.94 8.25
C ARG A 169 -15.98 -2.27 7.24
N CYS A 170 -15.03 -1.51 7.72
CA CYS A 170 -14.07 -0.86 6.83
C CYS A 170 -12.66 -0.92 7.41
N ALA A 171 -11.67 -1.01 6.53
CA ALA A 171 -10.26 -0.91 6.87
C ALA A 171 -9.59 0.08 5.93
N ALA A 172 -8.72 0.93 6.47
CA ALA A 172 -8.04 1.96 5.71
C ALA A 172 -6.58 2.11 6.14
N ALA A 173 -5.74 2.54 5.19
CA ALA A 173 -4.34 2.83 5.43
C ALA A 173 -3.92 4.13 4.75
N PRO A 174 -3.03 4.92 5.37
CA PRO A 174 -2.50 6.14 4.78
C PRO A 174 -1.50 5.83 3.68
N ILE A 175 -1.45 6.69 2.68
CA ILE A 175 -0.40 6.78 1.67
C ILE A 175 0.27 8.13 1.89
N LEU A 176 1.57 8.11 2.20
CA LEU A 176 2.29 9.33 2.54
C LEU A 176 3.11 9.83 1.35
N ASP A 177 3.31 11.14 1.28
CA ASP A 177 4.22 11.77 0.34
C ASP A 177 5.65 11.83 0.88
N TRP A 178 6.57 12.42 0.09
CA TRP A 178 7.98 12.60 0.48
C TRP A 178 8.21 13.60 1.61
N HIS A 179 7.22 14.40 1.97
CA HIS A 179 7.27 15.28 3.16
C HIS A 179 6.75 14.59 4.41
N GLY A 180 6.25 13.35 4.29
CA GLY A 180 5.58 12.62 5.36
C GLY A 180 4.14 13.07 5.58
N GLY A 181 3.63 13.95 4.69
CA GLY A 181 2.23 14.37 4.68
C GLY A 181 1.31 13.31 4.07
N LEU A 182 0.05 13.34 4.43
CA LEU A 182 -0.97 12.45 3.86
C LEU A 182 -1.19 12.82 2.39
N ALA A 183 -0.87 11.92 1.47
CA ALA A 183 -1.12 12.07 0.04
C ALA A 183 -2.49 11.49 -0.36
N GLY A 184 -2.95 10.46 0.34
CA GLY A 184 -4.25 9.84 0.16
C GLY A 184 -4.47 8.69 1.13
N ILE A 185 -5.64 8.05 1.01
CA ILE A 185 -6.06 6.95 1.86
C ILE A 185 -6.58 5.82 0.97
N LEU A 186 -6.07 4.60 1.17
CA LEU A 186 -6.65 3.41 0.60
C LEU A 186 -7.64 2.81 1.59
N ASN A 187 -8.86 2.55 1.15
CA ASN A 187 -9.93 1.99 1.97
C ASN A 187 -10.55 0.76 1.28
N ILE A 188 -10.92 -0.25 2.07
CA ILE A 188 -11.84 -1.32 1.67
C ILE A 188 -13.00 -1.37 2.65
N ALA A 189 -14.20 -1.65 2.14
CA ALA A 189 -15.39 -1.76 2.96
C ALA A 189 -16.26 -2.93 2.51
N VAL A 190 -17.01 -3.52 3.46
CA VAL A 190 -17.99 -4.58 3.22
C VAL A 190 -19.21 -4.36 4.10
N GLU A 191 -20.39 -4.72 3.59
CA GLU A 191 -21.65 -4.60 4.33
C GLU A 191 -22.16 -5.98 4.74
N SER A 192 -22.68 -6.05 5.97
CA SER A 192 -23.39 -7.21 6.55
C SER A 192 -22.59 -8.53 6.54
N ARG A 193 -21.27 -8.47 6.36
CA ARG A 193 -20.36 -9.62 6.35
C ARG A 193 -19.10 -9.32 7.15
N ALA A 194 -18.46 -10.35 7.69
CA ALA A 194 -17.10 -10.23 8.19
C ALA A 194 -16.11 -10.25 7.01
N PHE A 195 -14.97 -9.61 7.18
CA PHE A 195 -13.83 -9.86 6.31
C PHE A 195 -13.39 -11.33 6.49
N GLY A 196 -13.21 -12.06 5.40
CA GLY A 196 -12.67 -13.42 5.41
C GLY A 196 -11.14 -13.46 5.46
N PHE A 197 -10.50 -12.30 5.65
CA PHE A 197 -9.06 -12.08 5.65
C PHE A 197 -8.72 -10.89 6.56
N ASP A 198 -7.44 -10.68 6.85
CA ASP A 198 -7.00 -9.48 7.58
C ASP A 198 -7.05 -8.26 6.65
N ALA A 199 -8.16 -7.53 6.73
CA ALA A 199 -8.44 -6.40 5.87
C ALA A 199 -7.46 -5.24 6.11
N LYS A 200 -7.03 -5.05 7.37
CA LYS A 200 -6.07 -4.01 7.73
C LYS A 200 -4.70 -4.29 7.12
N GLU A 201 -4.21 -5.53 7.20
CA GLU A 201 -2.93 -5.91 6.58
C GLU A 201 -2.98 -5.80 5.05
N ILE A 202 -4.10 -6.15 4.43
CA ILE A 202 -4.27 -6.01 2.97
C ILE A 202 -4.17 -4.54 2.56
N VAL A 203 -4.93 -3.63 3.17
CA VAL A 203 -4.86 -2.21 2.80
C VAL A 203 -3.49 -1.60 3.11
N MET A 204 -2.82 -2.01 4.20
CA MET A 204 -1.46 -1.57 4.53
C MET A 204 -0.44 -2.01 3.47
N THR A 205 -0.55 -3.24 3.01
CA THR A 205 0.31 -3.81 1.98
C THR A 205 0.18 -3.04 0.65
N TYR A 206 -1.06 -2.85 0.18
CA TYR A 206 -1.29 -2.11 -1.07
C TYR A 206 -0.97 -0.62 -0.93
N ALA A 207 -1.30 0.01 0.20
CA ALA A 207 -0.94 1.41 0.46
C ALA A 207 0.58 1.61 0.46
N ALA A 208 1.36 0.70 1.04
CA ALA A 208 2.82 0.75 1.02
C ALA A 208 3.38 0.63 -0.41
N SER A 209 2.79 -0.24 -1.25
CA SER A 209 3.18 -0.37 -2.65
C SER A 209 2.87 0.89 -3.45
N ILE A 210 1.69 1.49 -3.24
CA ILE A 210 1.30 2.77 -3.86
C ILE A 210 2.24 3.90 -3.40
N GLU A 211 2.53 3.97 -2.10
CA GLU A 211 3.48 4.94 -1.53
C GLU A 211 4.83 4.82 -2.21
N ASN A 212 5.36 3.61 -2.37
CA ASN A 212 6.64 3.39 -3.04
C ASN A 212 6.64 3.86 -4.49
N ARG A 213 5.55 3.62 -5.23
CA ARG A 213 5.40 4.14 -6.61
C ARG A 213 5.35 5.67 -6.62
N LEU A 214 4.57 6.27 -5.71
CA LEU A 214 4.47 7.73 -5.59
C LEU A 214 5.82 8.37 -5.26
N LEU A 215 6.58 7.78 -4.34
CA LEU A 215 7.89 8.27 -3.93
C LEU A 215 8.94 8.16 -5.07
N ARG A 216 8.84 7.16 -5.95
CA ARG A 216 9.67 7.08 -7.16
C ARG A 216 9.34 8.17 -8.20
N MET A 217 8.13 8.71 -8.18
CA MET A 217 7.70 9.81 -9.07
C MET A 217 8.11 11.20 -8.53
N GLN A 218 9.04 11.27 -7.58
CA GLN A 218 9.51 12.52 -6.99
C GLN A 218 10.09 13.50 -8.01
N PRO A 219 10.14 14.81 -7.72
CA PRO A 219 10.77 15.80 -8.59
C PRO A 219 12.25 15.52 -8.81
N ALA A 220 12.78 15.97 -9.95
CA ALA A 220 14.22 15.92 -10.24
C ALA A 220 15.04 16.63 -9.14
N GLY A 221 16.23 16.12 -8.84
CA GLY A 221 17.15 16.73 -7.85
C GLY A 221 17.42 15.87 -6.61
N TYR A 222 16.75 14.73 -6.49
CA TYR A 222 17.06 13.73 -5.47
C TYR A 222 17.71 12.50 -6.09
N ARG A 223 18.61 11.86 -5.33
CA ARG A 223 19.02 10.47 -5.57
C ARG A 223 18.12 9.56 -4.78
N LEU A 224 17.73 8.46 -5.40
CA LEU A 224 16.93 7.42 -4.77
C LEU A 224 17.86 6.27 -4.38
N ILE A 225 17.88 5.93 -3.09
CA ILE A 225 18.49 4.71 -2.59
C ILE A 225 17.36 3.71 -2.39
N GLU A 226 17.44 2.58 -3.08
CA GLU A 226 16.57 1.42 -2.86
C GLU A 226 17.34 0.33 -2.13
N PHE A 227 16.77 -0.27 -1.10
CA PHE A 227 17.45 -1.30 -0.33
C PHE A 227 16.47 -2.30 0.28
N HIS A 228 16.91 -3.56 0.38
CA HIS A 228 16.14 -4.63 1.00
C HIS A 228 17.07 -5.77 1.43
N LEU A 229 16.59 -6.67 2.32
CA LEU A 229 17.33 -7.87 2.73
C LEU A 229 17.48 -8.90 1.59
N ALA A 230 16.58 -8.89 0.63
CA ALA A 230 16.59 -9.78 -0.55
C ALA A 230 16.71 -8.96 -1.83
N THR A 231 17.56 -9.40 -2.75
CA THR A 231 17.82 -8.72 -4.05
C THR A 231 16.56 -8.61 -4.90
N ASP A 232 15.72 -9.65 -4.91
CA ASP A 232 14.49 -9.71 -5.72
C ASP A 232 13.44 -8.68 -5.28
N MET A 233 13.60 -8.09 -4.10
CA MET A 233 12.72 -7.04 -3.58
C MET A 233 13.13 -5.63 -4.03
N ILE A 234 14.35 -5.45 -4.58
CA ILE A 234 14.76 -4.18 -5.19
C ILE A 234 13.88 -3.91 -6.41
N GLY A 235 13.39 -2.69 -6.55
CA GLY A 235 12.44 -2.31 -7.60
C GLY A 235 10.98 -2.68 -7.31
N SER A 236 10.70 -3.45 -6.24
CA SER A 236 9.34 -3.83 -5.86
C SER A 236 8.63 -2.74 -5.04
N GLY A 237 7.32 -2.92 -4.81
CA GLY A 237 6.53 -2.12 -3.88
C GLY A 237 6.93 -2.29 -2.40
N PHE A 238 7.82 -3.24 -2.08
CA PHE A 238 8.23 -3.58 -0.72
C PHE A 238 9.68 -3.21 -0.41
N ALA A 239 10.39 -2.56 -1.35
CA ALA A 239 11.73 -2.06 -1.11
C ALA A 239 11.74 -0.93 -0.07
N GLY A 240 12.78 -0.85 0.75
CA GLY A 240 13.12 0.35 1.48
C GLY A 240 13.56 1.43 0.47
N LEU A 241 13.04 2.62 0.60
CA LEU A 241 13.36 3.77 -0.24
C LEU A 241 13.85 4.93 0.62
N ALA A 242 14.89 5.61 0.16
CA ALA A 242 15.36 6.85 0.77
C ALA A 242 15.69 7.88 -0.32
N GLY A 243 15.23 9.11 -0.13
CA GLY A 243 15.54 10.26 -0.98
C GLY A 243 16.70 11.06 -0.42
N VAL A 244 17.78 11.17 -1.21
CA VAL A 244 18.98 11.91 -0.84
C VAL A 244 19.11 13.13 -1.72
N ARG A 245 19.25 14.29 -1.08
CA ARG A 245 19.46 15.58 -1.77
C ARG A 245 20.92 15.68 -2.27
N GLN A 246 21.18 16.62 -3.19
CA GLN A 246 22.49 16.81 -3.78
C GLN A 246 23.59 17.21 -2.79
N ASP A 247 23.22 17.68 -1.60
CA ASP A 247 24.15 17.99 -0.51
C ASP A 247 24.47 16.77 0.40
N GLY A 248 23.99 15.57 0.03
CA GLY A 248 24.21 14.33 0.78
C GLY A 248 23.23 14.09 1.93
N ARG A 249 22.23 14.93 2.11
CA ARG A 249 21.24 14.77 3.18
C ARG A 249 20.11 13.83 2.79
N VAL A 250 19.82 12.87 3.64
CA VAL A 250 18.62 12.03 3.56
C VAL A 250 17.43 12.84 4.05
N VAL A 251 16.51 13.13 3.14
CA VAL A 251 15.37 14.01 3.42
C VAL A 251 14.13 13.21 3.85
N TRP A 252 13.93 12.05 3.21
CA TRP A 252 12.82 11.16 3.52
C TRP A 252 13.22 9.69 3.36
N ILE A 253 12.52 8.85 4.08
CA ILE A 253 12.62 7.38 4.03
C ILE A 253 11.20 6.84 4.08
N ASN A 254 10.87 5.84 3.24
CA ASN A 254 9.56 5.18 3.30
C ASN A 254 9.43 4.30 4.57
N GLY A 255 8.21 3.80 4.83
CA GLY A 255 7.94 3.01 6.03
C GLY A 255 8.75 1.72 6.13
N VAL A 256 9.03 1.05 5.01
CA VAL A 256 9.87 -0.16 4.98
C VAL A 256 11.32 0.19 5.36
N GLY A 257 11.86 1.20 4.71
CA GLY A 257 13.22 1.66 4.96
C GLY A 257 13.43 2.15 6.40
N ALA A 258 12.47 2.92 6.94
CA ALA A 258 12.53 3.41 8.31
C ALA A 258 12.60 2.26 9.33
N ARG A 259 11.83 1.18 9.13
CA ARG A 259 11.89 -0.02 9.97
C ARG A 259 13.22 -0.78 9.83
N LEU A 260 13.75 -0.95 8.62
CA LEU A 260 15.04 -1.63 8.39
C LEU A 260 16.20 -0.86 9.00
N LEU A 261 16.16 0.45 8.96
CA LEU A 261 17.20 1.34 9.47
C LEU A 261 17.06 1.65 10.96
N GLY A 262 15.86 1.48 11.54
CA GLY A 262 15.58 1.87 12.92
C GLY A 262 15.53 3.39 13.12
N VAL A 263 15.10 4.15 12.10
CA VAL A 263 15.09 5.63 12.11
C VAL A 263 13.70 6.18 11.78
N SER A 264 13.52 7.49 11.96
CA SER A 264 12.31 8.18 11.55
C SER A 264 12.20 8.29 10.02
N ARG A 265 11.00 8.54 9.50
CA ARG A 265 10.76 8.72 8.05
C ARG A 265 11.36 10.02 7.48
N ALA A 266 11.63 11.01 8.32
CA ALA A 266 12.24 12.29 7.93
C ALA A 266 13.47 12.58 8.82
N PRO A 267 14.57 11.83 8.65
CA PRO A 267 15.74 11.91 9.54
C PRO A 267 16.49 13.22 9.38
N ASN A 268 16.47 13.84 8.21
CA ASN A 268 17.17 15.08 7.84
C ASN A 268 18.64 15.11 8.31
N CYS A 269 19.35 14.02 8.12
CA CYS A 269 20.77 13.86 8.48
C CYS A 269 21.59 13.35 7.28
N ASP A 270 22.91 13.31 7.44
CA ASP A 270 23.78 12.90 6.36
C ASP A 270 23.63 11.41 6.04
N VAL A 271 23.73 11.09 4.76
CA VAL A 271 23.61 9.72 4.25
C VAL A 271 24.65 8.79 4.89
N GLU A 272 25.84 9.29 5.20
CA GLU A 272 26.90 8.55 5.88
C GLU A 272 26.48 8.12 7.29
N THR A 273 25.73 8.95 8.01
CA THR A 273 25.20 8.61 9.33
C THR A 273 24.22 7.44 9.28
N ILE A 274 23.36 7.40 8.25
CA ILE A 274 22.30 6.40 8.13
C ILE A 274 22.80 5.12 7.47
N PHE A 275 23.55 5.28 6.37
CA PHE A 275 23.94 4.15 5.53
C PHE A 275 25.42 3.74 5.75
N GLY A 276 26.24 4.56 6.41
CA GLY A 276 27.68 4.28 6.55
C GLY A 276 28.46 4.41 5.26
N ILE A 277 27.95 5.17 4.28
CA ILE A 277 28.56 5.35 2.95
C ILE A 277 28.76 6.82 2.72
N ALA A 278 29.99 7.21 2.34
CA ALA A 278 30.28 8.58 1.94
C ALA A 278 29.48 8.95 0.68
N PHE A 279 28.93 10.18 0.65
CA PHE A 279 28.07 10.65 -0.43
C PHE A 279 28.74 10.58 -1.81
N ASP A 280 30.06 10.82 -1.88
CA ASP A 280 30.80 10.74 -3.15
C ASP A 280 30.82 9.32 -3.74
N VAL A 281 30.84 8.28 -2.89
CA VAL A 281 30.76 6.88 -3.33
C VAL A 281 29.40 6.59 -3.94
N LEU A 282 28.32 7.15 -3.37
CA LEU A 282 26.95 7.03 -3.89
C LEU A 282 26.78 7.67 -5.28
N ARG A 283 27.63 8.62 -5.63
CA ARG A 283 27.56 9.31 -6.95
C ARG A 283 28.05 8.45 -8.11
N MET A 284 28.83 7.41 -7.84
CA MET A 284 29.58 6.67 -8.86
C MET A 284 29.03 5.27 -9.16
N SER A 285 28.00 4.79 -8.45
CA SER A 285 27.53 3.41 -8.60
C SER A 285 26.05 3.36 -8.99
N ASP A 286 25.77 2.76 -10.17
CA ASP A 286 24.41 2.40 -10.61
C ASP A 286 24.15 0.88 -10.43
N GLU A 287 25.07 0.15 -9.79
CA GLU A 287 24.95 -1.29 -9.59
C GLU A 287 24.31 -1.64 -8.24
N THR A 288 23.60 -2.78 -8.21
CA THR A 288 23.11 -3.33 -6.94
C THR A 288 24.26 -3.99 -6.21
N VAL A 289 24.53 -3.53 -4.99
CA VAL A 289 25.63 -4.02 -4.13
C VAL A 289 25.09 -4.53 -2.81
N LEU A 290 25.81 -5.51 -2.24
CA LEU A 290 25.61 -5.89 -0.83
C LEU A 290 26.33 -4.89 0.06
N HIS A 291 25.60 -4.32 1.00
CA HIS A 291 26.10 -3.30 1.89
C HIS A 291 25.72 -3.59 3.34
N ARG A 292 26.67 -3.42 4.26
CA ARG A 292 26.43 -3.56 5.70
C ARG A 292 26.12 -2.19 6.30
N LEU A 293 24.90 -2.06 6.82
CA LEU A 293 24.41 -0.87 7.49
C LEU A 293 25.08 -0.66 8.87
N PRO A 294 25.10 0.58 9.40
CA PRO A 294 25.63 0.86 10.74
C PRO A 294 24.94 0.08 11.86
N ASN A 295 23.67 -0.28 11.71
CA ASN A 295 22.93 -1.12 12.67
C ASN A 295 23.28 -2.62 12.58
N GLY A 296 24.20 -3.01 11.70
CA GLY A 296 24.70 -4.38 11.53
C GLY A 296 23.96 -5.22 10.50
N LEU A 297 22.81 -4.79 9.98
CA LEU A 297 22.11 -5.49 8.90
C LEU A 297 22.90 -5.42 7.59
N THR A 298 22.91 -6.52 6.84
CA THR A 298 23.42 -6.54 5.47
C THR A 298 22.22 -6.47 4.52
N VAL A 299 22.22 -5.51 3.60
CA VAL A 299 21.16 -5.26 2.63
C VAL A 299 21.71 -5.28 1.21
N CYS A 300 20.87 -5.68 0.27
CA CYS A 300 21.07 -5.37 -1.14
C CYS A 300 20.66 -3.90 -1.34
N MET A 301 21.49 -3.11 -1.99
CA MET A 301 21.25 -1.68 -2.19
C MET A 301 21.51 -1.31 -3.64
N SER A 302 20.60 -0.57 -4.22
CA SER A 302 20.70 0.03 -5.55
C SER A 302 20.53 1.53 -5.43
N ILE A 303 21.29 2.28 -6.21
CA ILE A 303 21.26 3.73 -6.20
C ILE A 303 20.87 4.18 -7.60
N SER A 304 19.78 4.90 -7.69
CA SER A 304 19.33 5.51 -8.94
C SER A 304 19.21 7.02 -8.79
N GLY A 305 19.65 7.74 -9.76
CA GLY A 305 19.50 9.20 -9.74
C GLY A 305 20.07 9.84 -10.99
N SER A 306 19.18 10.26 -11.86
CA SER A 306 19.54 11.05 -13.03
C SER A 306 19.90 12.47 -12.63
N PRO A 307 21.04 13.03 -13.10
CA PRO A 307 21.12 14.46 -13.26
C PRO A 307 20.06 14.85 -14.31
N ALA A 308 19.35 15.94 -14.07
CA ALA A 308 18.25 16.45 -14.89
C ALA A 308 18.51 16.32 -16.41
N HIS A 309 17.86 15.36 -17.05
CA HIS A 309 17.68 15.32 -18.51
C HIS A 309 16.39 14.55 -18.82
N GLY A 310 15.45 15.24 -19.43
CA GLY A 310 14.34 14.80 -20.26
C GLY A 310 13.40 13.70 -19.78
N PRO A 311 12.19 13.62 -20.32
CA PRO A 311 11.23 12.61 -19.89
C PRO A 311 11.81 11.21 -20.12
N ALA A 312 12.04 10.49 -19.03
CA ALA A 312 12.42 9.08 -19.06
C ALA A 312 11.38 8.34 -19.91
N GLN A 313 11.80 7.79 -21.02
CA GLN A 313 11.04 6.79 -21.72
C GLN A 313 10.75 5.67 -20.70
N MET A 314 9.49 5.56 -20.33
CA MET A 314 8.99 4.40 -19.62
C MET A 314 9.34 3.18 -20.49
N HIS A 315 10.34 2.42 -20.06
CA HIS A 315 10.50 1.09 -20.58
C HIS A 315 9.23 0.36 -20.15
N SER A 316 8.36 0.09 -21.13
CA SER A 316 7.22 -0.79 -20.99
C SER A 316 7.70 -2.03 -20.24
N ALA A 317 6.97 -2.37 -19.19
CA ALA A 317 7.19 -3.60 -18.44
C ALA A 317 7.17 -4.76 -19.42
N VAL A 318 8.37 -5.22 -19.82
CA VAL A 318 8.56 -6.51 -20.45
C VAL A 318 8.02 -7.52 -19.44
N SER A 319 7.10 -8.36 -19.86
CA SER A 319 6.45 -9.32 -18.99
C SER A 319 7.50 -10.14 -18.23
N ARG A 320 7.19 -10.50 -16.98
CA ARG A 320 8.09 -11.35 -16.16
C ARG A 320 8.48 -12.64 -16.87
N ASP A 321 7.60 -13.15 -17.71
CA ASP A 321 7.84 -14.34 -18.55
C ASP A 321 8.94 -14.10 -19.58
N ASP A 322 8.98 -12.93 -20.23
CA ASP A 322 10.03 -12.61 -21.22
C ASP A 322 11.42 -12.50 -20.58
N ARG A 323 11.53 -11.92 -19.37
CA ARG A 323 12.82 -11.81 -18.66
C ARG A 323 13.34 -13.16 -18.17
N LEU A 324 12.46 -14.06 -17.71
CA LEU A 324 12.85 -15.42 -17.30
C LEU A 324 13.28 -16.24 -18.49
N ALA A 325 12.56 -16.15 -19.62
CA ALA A 325 12.92 -16.82 -20.87
C ALA A 325 14.27 -16.31 -21.41
N ASP A 326 14.51 -14.99 -21.38
CA ASP A 326 15.77 -14.40 -21.83
C ASP A 326 16.95 -14.76 -20.92
N GLN A 327 16.76 -14.79 -19.60
CA GLN A 327 17.80 -15.26 -18.66
C GLN A 327 18.09 -16.74 -18.83
N HIS A 328 17.05 -17.56 -19.03
CA HIS A 328 17.20 -18.99 -19.28
C HIS A 328 17.93 -19.25 -20.60
N ASN A 329 17.58 -18.54 -21.66
CA ASN A 329 18.26 -18.63 -22.95
C ASN A 329 19.72 -18.16 -22.88
N ARG A 330 20.01 -17.09 -22.15
CA ARG A 330 21.37 -16.59 -21.93
C ARG A 330 22.23 -17.61 -21.19
N LEU A 331 21.73 -18.19 -20.10
CA LEU A 331 22.43 -19.23 -19.33
C LEU A 331 22.73 -20.47 -20.19
N ILE A 332 21.80 -20.86 -21.07
CA ILE A 332 22.00 -21.97 -22.02
C ILE A 332 23.11 -21.65 -23.00
N LEU A 333 23.14 -20.46 -23.60
CA LEU A 333 24.13 -20.02 -24.56
C LEU A 333 25.54 -19.89 -23.93
N GLU A 334 25.65 -19.34 -22.74
CA GLU A 334 26.91 -19.23 -21.99
C GLU A 334 27.45 -20.61 -21.61
N THR A 335 26.56 -21.54 -21.17
CA THR A 335 26.98 -22.91 -20.85
C THR A 335 27.39 -23.69 -22.10
N LEU A 336 26.75 -23.44 -23.23
CA LEU A 336 27.11 -24.04 -24.51
C LEU A 336 28.49 -23.56 -24.99
N ALA A 337 28.75 -22.25 -24.88
CA ALA A 337 30.05 -21.67 -25.20
C ALA A 337 31.17 -22.21 -24.29
N ALA A 338 30.90 -22.32 -22.98
CA ALA A 338 31.84 -22.87 -22.01
C ALA A 338 32.11 -24.39 -22.17
N ASN A 339 31.38 -25.09 -23.05
CA ASN A 339 31.57 -26.49 -23.38
C ASN A 339 31.88 -26.69 -24.87
N ASP A 340 32.53 -25.73 -25.51
CA ASP A 340 32.98 -25.78 -26.93
C ASP A 340 31.85 -26.13 -27.91
N GLY A 341 30.62 -25.70 -27.64
CA GLY A 341 29.44 -26.01 -28.48
C GLY A 341 28.89 -27.44 -28.29
N ASN A 342 29.38 -28.21 -27.36
CA ASN A 342 28.95 -29.58 -27.15
C ASN A 342 27.58 -29.64 -26.42
N ILE A 343 26.51 -29.78 -27.22
CA ILE A 343 25.11 -29.79 -26.78
C ILE A 343 24.84 -30.88 -25.72
N ALA A 344 25.44 -32.10 -25.89
CA ALA A 344 25.21 -33.17 -24.95
C ALA A 344 25.85 -32.93 -23.58
N ARG A 345 26.96 -32.23 -23.56
CA ARG A 345 27.69 -31.85 -22.32
C ARG A 345 26.99 -30.70 -21.64
N ALA A 346 26.57 -29.68 -22.38
CA ALA A 346 25.81 -28.53 -21.89
C ALA A 346 24.44 -28.98 -21.30
N ALA A 347 23.72 -29.85 -21.99
CA ALA A 347 22.45 -30.41 -21.54
C ALA A 347 22.57 -31.16 -20.20
N ARG A 348 23.60 -31.98 -20.05
CA ARG A 348 23.89 -32.68 -18.78
C ARG A 348 24.23 -31.72 -17.66
N ARG A 349 25.03 -30.69 -17.95
CA ARG A 349 25.46 -29.70 -16.94
C ARG A 349 24.32 -28.84 -16.46
N LEU A 350 23.34 -28.52 -17.30
CA LEU A 350 22.16 -27.71 -16.98
C LEU A 350 20.97 -28.57 -16.49
N GLY A 351 21.05 -29.90 -16.55
CA GLY A 351 19.93 -30.75 -16.16
C GLY A 351 18.72 -30.67 -17.12
N VAL A 352 18.92 -30.25 -18.38
CA VAL A 352 17.84 -30.04 -19.36
C VAL A 352 17.94 -31.04 -20.54
N SER A 353 16.87 -31.17 -21.32
CA SER A 353 16.87 -31.96 -22.51
C SER A 353 17.70 -31.31 -23.65
N ARG A 354 18.29 -32.10 -24.56
CA ARG A 354 18.95 -31.57 -25.75
C ARG A 354 18.02 -30.70 -26.59
N GLY A 355 16.71 -31.05 -26.65
CA GLY A 355 15.69 -30.28 -27.36
C GLY A 355 15.47 -28.88 -26.78
N THR A 356 15.72 -28.70 -25.50
CA THR A 356 15.65 -27.38 -24.85
C THR A 356 16.79 -26.47 -25.33
N ILE A 357 18.00 -27.03 -25.49
CA ILE A 357 19.16 -26.28 -26.01
C ILE A 357 18.95 -25.91 -27.48
N TYR A 358 18.43 -26.81 -28.31
CA TYR A 358 18.13 -26.50 -29.72
C TYR A 358 17.08 -25.40 -29.87
N ARG A 359 16.04 -25.39 -29.02
CA ARG A 359 15.04 -24.30 -29.04
C ARG A 359 15.63 -22.95 -28.68
N ALA A 360 16.49 -22.88 -27.65
CA ALA A 360 17.18 -21.68 -27.27
C ALA A 360 18.10 -21.12 -28.36
N MET A 361 18.77 -22.00 -29.12
CA MET A 361 19.59 -21.62 -30.27
C MET A 361 18.75 -21.09 -31.44
N GLY A 362 17.54 -21.64 -31.68
CA GLY A 362 16.66 -21.25 -32.79
C GLY A 362 15.99 -19.88 -32.56
N THR A 363 15.81 -19.44 -31.34
CA THR A 363 15.26 -18.11 -31.03
C THR A 363 16.28 -16.97 -31.18
N SER A 364 17.57 -17.25 -31.25
CA SER A 364 18.65 -16.26 -31.45
C SER A 364 18.95 -15.90 -32.91
N GLY A 365 18.28 -16.54 -33.87
CA GLY A 365 18.53 -16.37 -35.32
C GLY A 365 17.50 -15.49 -36.06
N SER A 366 16.54 -14.88 -35.37
CA SER A 366 15.49 -14.04 -35.96
C SER A 366 15.49 -12.66 -35.34
N ARG A 367 16.55 -11.89 -35.51
CA ARG A 367 16.56 -10.43 -35.38
C ARG A 367 17.56 -9.84 -36.37
#